data_30240ebc2751c8f5abd50c0f4ac65f62
#
_entry.id   30240ebc2751c8f5abd50c0f4ac65f62
#
_cell.length_a   1.000
_cell.length_b   1.000
_cell.length_c   1.000
_cell.angle_alpha   90.00
_cell.angle_beta   90.00
_cell.angle_gamma   90.00
#
_symmetry.space_group_name_H-M   'P 1'
#
loop_
_entity.id
_entity.type
_entity.pdbx_description
1 polymer ?
#
loop_
_entity_poly.entity_id
_entity_poly.type
_entity_poly.pdbx_seq_one_letter_code
_entity_poly.pdbx_strand_id
1 'polypeptide(L)'
;MLFRSAFGFFWAIEKNKDTGLGVVLLLGFTFFMGLMLSRLIGSILGFSNGASLIMTAFGGTAVIFAGMATLAGSVKKDLSVGLGKWLFAGVILLLLASVANIWLQMPALMLTISVAAIAIFSAFILVDVQRVINGGETNYVIATLSIYLNIYNVFSNLLALLGIFGGDRD
;
A
#
# COMPACT_ATOMS: atom_id res chain seq x y z
N MET A 1 -18.92 4.31 -6.97
CA MET A 1 -19.43 3.45 -5.88
C MET A 1 -18.32 2.86 -5.00
N LEU A 2 -17.22 2.34 -5.53
CA LEU A 2 -16.14 1.67 -4.78
C LEU A 2 -15.47 2.55 -3.69
N PHE A 3 -15.24 3.83 -3.96
CA PHE A 3 -14.68 4.77 -2.96
C PHE A 3 -15.58 4.95 -1.73
N ARG A 4 -16.88 5.02 -1.93
CA ARG A 4 -17.84 5.14 -0.80
C ARG A 4 -17.85 3.91 0.08
N SER A 5 -17.67 2.72 -0.51
CA SER A 5 -17.59 1.45 0.23
C SER A 5 -16.30 1.37 1.05
N ALA A 6 -15.16 1.79 0.48
CA ALA A 6 -13.89 1.82 1.21
C ALA A 6 -13.94 2.80 2.41
N PHE A 7 -14.47 4.01 2.22
CA PHE A 7 -14.68 4.97 3.32
C PHE A 7 -15.63 4.44 4.38
N GLY A 8 -16.70 3.73 3.98
CA GLY A 8 -17.61 3.07 4.90
C GLY A 8 -16.92 2.02 5.78
N PHE A 9 -16.01 1.23 5.19
CA PHE A 9 -15.20 0.26 5.95
C PHE A 9 -14.25 0.96 6.92
N PHE A 10 -13.55 2.01 6.50
CA PHE A 10 -12.65 2.77 7.38
C PHE A 10 -13.39 3.32 8.60
N TRP A 11 -14.52 3.97 8.38
CA TRP A 11 -15.33 4.51 9.45
C TRP A 11 -15.87 3.43 10.40
N ALA A 12 -16.34 2.30 9.84
CA ALA A 12 -16.85 1.18 10.63
C ALA A 12 -15.73 0.50 11.45
N ILE A 13 -14.54 0.32 10.86
CA ILE A 13 -13.38 -0.22 11.56
C ILE A 13 -12.95 0.71 12.70
N GLU A 14 -12.81 2.01 12.43
CA GLU A 14 -12.41 3.00 13.44
C GLU A 14 -13.39 3.03 14.63
N LYS A 15 -14.70 2.96 14.35
CA LYS A 15 -15.73 2.93 15.39
C LYS A 15 -15.73 1.66 16.23
N ASN A 16 -15.25 0.53 15.68
CA ASN A 16 -15.30 -0.78 16.33
C ASN A 16 -13.92 -1.36 16.62
N LYS A 17 -12.85 -0.55 16.53
CA LYS A 17 -11.44 -0.99 16.64
C LYS A 17 -11.10 -1.71 17.95
N ASP A 18 -11.85 -1.44 19.02
CA ASP A 18 -11.64 -2.03 20.35
C ASP A 18 -12.51 -3.27 20.59
N THR A 19 -13.20 -3.77 19.58
CA THR A 19 -14.12 -4.90 19.67
C THR A 19 -13.75 -6.00 18.67
N GLY A 20 -14.21 -7.23 18.91
CA GLY A 20 -14.05 -8.34 17.95
C GLY A 20 -14.69 -8.04 16.58
N LEU A 21 -15.71 -7.15 16.54
CA LEU A 21 -16.32 -6.71 15.29
C LEU A 21 -15.30 -5.92 14.42
N GLY A 22 -14.37 -5.17 15.03
CA GLY A 22 -13.30 -4.49 14.31
C GLY A 22 -12.42 -5.47 13.51
N VAL A 23 -12.12 -6.64 14.06
CA VAL A 23 -11.36 -7.70 13.36
C VAL A 23 -12.17 -8.25 12.19
N VAL A 24 -13.46 -8.53 12.38
CA VAL A 24 -14.33 -9.03 11.29
C VAL A 24 -14.43 -8.01 10.17
N LEU A 25 -14.59 -6.73 10.50
CA LEU A 25 -14.64 -5.64 9.53
C LEU A 25 -13.30 -5.48 8.79
N LEU A 26 -12.18 -5.62 9.49
CA LEU A 26 -10.84 -5.61 8.88
C LEU A 26 -10.68 -6.76 7.88
N LEU A 27 -11.08 -7.97 8.23
CA LEU A 27 -11.06 -9.12 7.32
C LEU A 27 -11.97 -8.91 6.10
N GLY A 28 -13.17 -8.37 6.30
CA GLY A 28 -14.07 -8.00 5.21
C GLY A 28 -13.47 -6.94 4.30
N PHE A 29 -12.77 -5.96 4.87
CA PHE A 29 -12.07 -4.92 4.11
C PHE A 29 -10.90 -5.51 3.29
N THR A 30 -10.06 -6.37 3.89
CA THR A 30 -8.95 -6.99 3.16
C THR A 30 -9.44 -7.89 2.02
N PHE A 31 -10.56 -8.61 2.22
CA PHE A 31 -11.22 -9.38 1.16
C PHE A 31 -11.69 -8.46 0.01
N PHE A 32 -12.35 -7.36 0.34
CA PHE A 32 -12.78 -6.36 -0.64
C PHE A 32 -11.60 -5.77 -1.43
N MET A 33 -10.51 -5.44 -0.75
CA MET A 33 -9.28 -4.95 -1.40
C MET A 33 -8.65 -6.01 -2.31
N GLY A 34 -8.71 -7.29 -1.93
CA GLY A 34 -8.27 -8.40 -2.76
C GLY A 34 -9.08 -8.52 -4.06
N LEU A 35 -10.41 -8.33 -3.99
CA LEU A 35 -11.26 -8.30 -5.18
C LEU A 35 -10.89 -7.13 -6.11
N MET A 36 -10.54 -5.97 -5.56
CA MET A 36 -10.06 -4.85 -6.39
C MET A 36 -8.74 -5.16 -7.08
N LEU A 37 -7.82 -5.83 -6.36
CA LEU A 37 -6.52 -6.23 -6.87
C LEU A 37 -6.62 -7.30 -7.95
N SER A 38 -7.68 -8.11 -7.95
CA SER A 38 -7.90 -9.19 -8.91
C SER A 38 -7.88 -8.73 -10.37
N ARG A 39 -8.33 -7.50 -10.64
CA ARG A 39 -8.28 -6.92 -11.99
C ARG A 39 -6.85 -6.68 -12.46
N LEU A 40 -6.00 -6.14 -11.60
CA LEU A 40 -4.59 -5.93 -11.92
C LEU A 40 -3.88 -7.27 -12.11
N ILE A 41 -4.07 -8.21 -11.19
CA ILE A 41 -3.52 -9.57 -11.27
C ILE A 41 -3.98 -10.25 -12.56
N GLY A 42 -5.28 -10.17 -12.87
CA GLY A 42 -5.84 -10.77 -14.09
C GLY A 42 -5.24 -10.20 -15.37
N SER A 43 -4.99 -8.87 -15.42
CA SER A 43 -4.34 -8.25 -16.57
C SER A 43 -2.87 -8.69 -16.72
N ILE A 44 -2.15 -8.88 -15.62
CA ILE A 44 -0.76 -9.36 -15.62
C ILE A 44 -0.68 -10.85 -15.98
N LEU A 45 -1.63 -11.67 -15.52
CA LEU A 45 -1.71 -13.09 -15.90
C LEU A 45 -1.97 -13.31 -17.40
N GLY A 46 -2.45 -12.28 -18.10
CA GLY A 46 -2.57 -12.31 -19.57
C GLY A 46 -1.23 -12.27 -20.32
N PHE A 47 -0.12 -11.95 -19.65
CA PHE A 47 1.23 -12.03 -20.24
C PHE A 47 1.78 -13.45 -20.12
N SER A 48 2.61 -13.88 -21.09
CA SER A 48 3.25 -15.20 -21.06
C SER A 48 4.11 -15.44 -19.81
N ASN A 49 4.74 -14.37 -19.29
CA ASN A 49 5.54 -14.37 -18.08
C ASN A 49 4.79 -13.84 -16.83
N GLY A 50 3.47 -13.68 -16.91
CA GLY A 50 2.65 -12.98 -15.89
C GLY A 50 2.79 -13.56 -14.48
N ALA A 51 2.82 -14.89 -14.34
CA ALA A 51 3.02 -15.56 -13.05
C ALA A 51 4.39 -15.19 -12.43
N SER A 52 5.44 -15.11 -13.24
CA SER A 52 6.78 -14.72 -12.80
C SER A 52 6.80 -13.25 -12.31
N LEU A 53 6.10 -12.34 -13.00
CA LEU A 53 6.00 -10.93 -12.60
C LEU A 53 5.28 -10.79 -11.27
N ILE A 54 4.19 -11.56 -11.03
CA ILE A 54 3.47 -11.54 -9.75
C ILE A 54 4.36 -12.08 -8.63
N MET A 55 5.07 -13.17 -8.84
CA MET A 55 6.02 -13.72 -7.86
C MET A 55 7.15 -12.73 -7.53
N THR A 56 7.67 -12.04 -8.54
CA THR A 56 8.70 -11.00 -8.38
C THR A 56 8.16 -9.81 -7.57
N ALA A 57 6.95 -9.34 -7.88
CA ALA A 57 6.29 -8.26 -7.13
C ALA A 57 6.07 -8.66 -5.67
N PHE A 58 5.60 -9.89 -5.43
CA PHE A 58 5.38 -10.41 -4.09
C PHE A 58 6.69 -10.51 -3.30
N GLY A 59 7.72 -11.13 -3.89
CA GLY A 59 9.05 -11.25 -3.29
C GLY A 59 9.69 -9.87 -3.01
N GLY A 60 9.62 -8.95 -3.97
CA GLY A 60 10.11 -7.58 -3.82
C GLY A 60 9.40 -6.84 -2.68
N THR A 61 8.07 -6.97 -2.58
CA THR A 61 7.29 -6.38 -1.49
C THR A 61 7.67 -6.98 -0.14
N ALA A 62 7.87 -8.29 -0.06
CA ALA A 62 8.31 -8.97 1.16
C ALA A 62 9.70 -8.48 1.62
N VAL A 63 10.64 -8.32 0.69
CA VAL A 63 11.99 -7.78 0.98
C VAL A 63 11.91 -6.33 1.46
N ILE A 64 11.10 -5.49 0.81
CA ILE A 64 10.88 -4.10 1.23
C ILE A 64 10.31 -4.07 2.64
N PHE A 65 9.26 -4.87 2.92
CA PHE A 65 8.65 -4.94 4.24
C PHE A 65 9.67 -5.37 5.31
N ALA A 66 10.39 -6.46 5.09
CA ALA A 66 11.40 -6.95 6.02
C ALA A 66 12.51 -5.92 6.26
N GLY A 67 12.99 -5.26 5.20
CA GLY A 67 13.99 -4.20 5.29
C GLY A 67 13.50 -3.00 6.11
N MET A 68 12.30 -2.51 5.83
CA MET A 68 11.72 -1.37 6.56
C MET A 68 11.38 -1.71 8.01
N ALA A 69 10.90 -2.91 8.29
CA ALA A 69 10.64 -3.39 9.66
C ALA A 69 11.95 -3.51 10.47
N THR A 70 13.01 -4.03 9.85
CA THR A 70 14.34 -4.11 10.48
C THR A 70 14.91 -2.73 10.76
N LEU A 71 14.81 -1.81 9.81
CA LEU A 71 15.22 -0.42 9.98
C LEU A 71 14.44 0.26 11.09
N ALA A 72 13.12 0.04 11.17
CA ALA A 72 12.27 0.58 12.21
C ALA A 72 12.73 0.17 13.62
N GLY A 73 13.15 -1.09 13.80
CA GLY A 73 13.70 -1.57 15.07
C GLY A 73 15.13 -1.10 15.36
N SER A 74 15.90 -0.76 14.33
CA SER A 74 17.32 -0.37 14.46
C SER A 74 17.52 1.13 14.70
N VAL A 75 16.63 1.96 14.16
CA VAL A 75 16.74 3.43 14.25
C VAL A 75 16.21 3.90 15.61
N LYS A 76 17.12 4.39 16.44
CA LYS A 76 16.78 4.88 17.81
C LYS A 76 15.96 6.18 17.81
N LYS A 77 16.05 6.98 16.73
CA LYS A 77 15.30 8.22 16.60
C LYS A 77 13.88 7.90 16.16
N ASP A 78 12.90 8.42 16.88
CA ASP A 78 11.51 8.33 16.46
C ASP A 78 11.26 9.23 15.24
N LEU A 79 11.11 8.59 14.09
CA LEU A 79 10.84 9.26 12.82
C LEU A 79 9.33 9.45 12.59
N SER A 80 8.48 8.80 13.40
CA SER A 80 7.05 8.73 13.16
C SER A 80 6.36 10.10 13.14
N VAL A 81 6.76 11.00 14.03
CA VAL A 81 6.14 12.35 14.15
C VAL A 81 6.58 13.28 13.01
N GLY A 82 7.89 13.31 12.73
CA GLY A 82 8.45 14.22 11.72
C GLY A 82 8.19 13.71 10.29
N LEU A 83 8.64 12.50 10.02
CA LEU A 83 8.53 11.91 8.68
C LEU A 83 7.07 11.64 8.28
N GLY A 84 6.22 11.21 9.23
CA GLY A 84 4.82 10.90 8.93
C GLY A 84 4.04 12.06 8.31
N LYS A 85 4.28 13.30 8.75
CA LYS A 85 3.64 14.51 8.18
C LYS A 85 4.06 14.75 6.73
N TRP A 86 5.35 14.60 6.42
CA TRP A 86 5.88 14.76 5.07
C TRP A 86 5.41 13.66 4.13
N LEU A 87 5.36 12.43 4.61
CA LEU A 87 4.83 11.31 3.85
C LEU A 87 3.34 11.48 3.56
N PHE A 88 2.56 11.97 4.53
CA PHE A 88 1.14 12.26 4.32
C PHE A 88 0.93 13.33 3.25
N ALA A 89 1.72 14.41 3.28
CA ALA A 89 1.72 15.41 2.22
C ALA A 89 2.09 14.80 0.85
N GLY A 90 3.07 13.89 0.83
CA GLY A 90 3.43 13.13 -0.36
C GLY A 90 2.27 12.30 -0.92
N VAL A 91 1.50 11.62 -0.08
CA VAL A 91 0.30 10.87 -0.51
C VAL A 91 -0.74 11.79 -1.12
N ILE A 92 -0.98 12.96 -0.52
CA ILE A 92 -1.90 13.96 -1.11
C ILE A 92 -1.42 14.38 -2.49
N LEU A 93 -0.14 14.66 -2.65
CA LEU A 93 0.43 14.99 -3.96
C LEU A 93 0.29 13.85 -4.97
N LEU A 94 0.52 12.59 -4.55
CA LEU A 94 0.31 11.41 -5.41
C LEU A 94 -1.15 11.30 -5.84
N LEU A 95 -2.10 11.52 -4.94
CA LEU A 95 -3.53 11.49 -5.26
C LEU A 95 -3.89 12.58 -6.26
N LEU A 96 -3.42 13.82 -6.05
CA LEU A 96 -3.65 14.93 -6.97
C LEU A 96 -3.03 14.65 -8.34
N ALA A 97 -1.79 14.15 -8.38
CA ALA A 97 -1.11 13.79 -9.62
C ALA A 97 -1.84 12.64 -10.35
N SER A 98 -2.33 11.64 -9.61
CA SER A 98 -3.09 10.51 -10.17
C SER A 98 -4.41 10.99 -10.78
N VAL A 99 -5.13 11.87 -10.07
CA VAL A 99 -6.37 12.48 -10.57
C VAL A 99 -6.07 13.32 -11.81
N ALA A 100 -5.04 14.17 -11.77
CA ALA A 100 -4.64 14.96 -12.94
C ALA A 100 -4.28 14.09 -14.14
N ASN A 101 -3.63 12.93 -13.90
CA ASN A 101 -3.23 12.03 -14.99
C ASN A 101 -4.42 11.36 -15.70
N ILE A 102 -5.61 11.34 -15.10
CA ILE A 102 -6.83 10.85 -15.75
C ILE A 102 -7.15 11.69 -17.00
N TRP A 103 -6.92 13.01 -16.90
CA TRP A 103 -7.12 13.93 -18.04
C TRP A 103 -5.87 14.07 -18.92
N LEU A 104 -4.69 14.11 -18.28
CA LEU A 104 -3.42 14.28 -19.02
C LEU A 104 -3.02 13.04 -19.81
N GLN A 105 -3.42 11.85 -19.34
CA GLN A 105 -3.12 10.55 -19.96
C GLN A 105 -1.64 10.37 -20.32
N MET A 106 -0.73 10.87 -19.46
CA MET A 106 0.71 10.83 -19.66
C MET A 106 1.31 9.54 -19.06
N PRO A 107 1.83 8.60 -19.90
CA PRO A 107 2.45 7.36 -19.38
C PRO A 107 3.66 7.64 -18.48
N ALA A 108 4.48 8.65 -18.83
CA ALA A 108 5.63 9.05 -18.03
C ALA A 108 5.23 9.52 -16.62
N LEU A 109 4.12 10.26 -16.51
CA LEU A 109 3.59 10.71 -15.22
C LEU A 109 3.09 9.51 -14.40
N MET A 110 2.40 8.55 -15.03
CA MET A 110 1.94 7.33 -14.38
C MET A 110 3.11 6.53 -13.79
N LEU A 111 4.20 6.36 -14.54
CA LEU A 111 5.41 5.68 -14.07
C LEU A 111 6.05 6.42 -12.88
N THR A 112 6.16 7.74 -12.97
CA THR A 112 6.69 8.58 -11.89
C THR A 112 5.86 8.46 -10.61
N ILE A 113 4.53 8.50 -10.73
CA ILE A 113 3.61 8.31 -9.61
C ILE A 113 3.81 6.93 -8.97
N SER A 114 3.93 5.87 -9.77
CA SER A 114 4.13 4.51 -9.25
C SER A 114 5.44 4.33 -8.50
N VAL A 115 6.54 4.87 -9.04
CA VAL A 115 7.85 4.84 -8.37
C VAL A 115 7.81 5.64 -7.06
N ALA A 116 7.25 6.85 -7.09
CA ALA A 116 7.11 7.69 -5.91
C ALA A 116 6.18 7.04 -4.85
N ALA A 117 5.11 6.37 -5.29
CA ALA A 117 4.21 5.64 -4.40
C ALA A 117 4.95 4.49 -3.68
N ILE A 118 5.74 3.70 -4.39
CA ILE A 118 6.55 2.63 -3.77
C ILE A 118 7.46 3.22 -2.69
N ALA A 119 8.17 4.32 -2.97
CA ALA A 119 9.07 4.96 -2.00
C ALA A 119 8.30 5.49 -0.77
N ILE A 120 7.20 6.20 -0.98
CA ILE A 120 6.39 6.80 0.10
C ILE A 120 5.75 5.73 0.97
N PHE A 121 5.11 4.71 0.38
CA PHE A 121 4.46 3.66 1.15
C PHE A 121 5.45 2.72 1.83
N SER A 122 6.65 2.52 1.26
CA SER A 122 7.75 1.82 1.95
C SER A 122 8.20 2.61 3.20
N ALA A 123 8.35 3.92 3.10
CA ALA A 123 8.67 4.76 4.24
C ALA A 123 7.55 4.79 5.29
N PHE A 124 6.27 4.69 4.88
CA PHE A 124 5.15 4.53 5.81
C PHE A 124 5.21 3.21 6.57
N ILE A 125 5.64 2.10 5.94
CA ILE A 125 5.85 0.83 6.65
C ILE A 125 6.84 1.04 7.81
N LEU A 126 7.95 1.72 7.56
CA LEU A 126 8.92 2.04 8.62
C LEU A 126 8.28 2.86 9.75
N VAL A 127 7.55 3.92 9.41
CA VAL A 127 6.88 4.80 10.38
C VAL A 127 5.84 4.04 11.20
N ASP A 128 5.02 3.22 10.57
CA ASP A 128 3.95 2.48 11.25
C ASP A 128 4.52 1.39 12.15
N VAL A 129 5.55 0.67 11.71
CA VAL A 129 6.26 -0.31 12.55
C VAL A 129 6.93 0.38 13.74
N GLN A 130 7.56 1.56 13.55
CA GLN A 130 8.10 2.34 14.68
C GLN A 130 7.01 2.76 15.67
N ARG A 131 5.83 3.19 15.19
CA ARG A 131 4.70 3.53 16.08
C ARG A 131 4.30 2.35 16.96
N VAL A 132 4.25 1.15 16.37
CA VAL A 132 3.92 -0.08 17.13
C VAL A 132 5.03 -0.38 18.15
N ILE A 133 6.30 -0.37 17.76
CA ILE A 133 7.43 -0.67 18.64
C ILE A 133 7.53 0.34 19.79
N ASN A 134 7.32 1.62 19.52
CA ASN A 134 7.45 2.71 20.48
C ASN A 134 6.18 2.93 21.32
N GLY A 135 5.13 2.14 21.12
CA GLY A 135 3.87 2.24 21.86
C GLY A 135 3.01 3.45 21.48
N GLY A 136 3.30 4.10 20.35
CA GLY A 136 2.48 5.19 19.82
C GLY A 136 1.18 4.71 19.14
N GLU A 137 1.13 3.44 18.73
CA GLU A 137 -0.07 2.77 18.27
C GLU A 137 -0.23 1.46 19.06
N THR A 138 -1.27 1.41 19.89
CA THR A 138 -1.55 0.27 20.77
C THR A 138 -2.75 -0.56 20.30
N ASN A 139 -3.52 -0.04 19.35
CA ASN A 139 -4.66 -0.75 18.79
C ASN A 139 -4.20 -1.66 17.65
N TYR A 140 -4.29 -2.98 17.84
CA TYR A 140 -3.84 -3.97 16.85
C TYR A 140 -4.65 -3.94 15.54
N VAL A 141 -5.93 -3.56 15.58
CA VAL A 141 -6.77 -3.47 14.38
C VAL A 141 -6.29 -2.32 13.50
N ILE A 142 -6.05 -1.15 14.09
CA ILE A 142 -5.56 0.04 13.37
C ILE A 142 -4.14 -0.16 12.88
N ALA A 143 -3.25 -0.72 13.72
CA ALA A 143 -1.88 -1.06 13.32
C ALA A 143 -1.86 -2.00 12.10
N THR A 144 -2.67 -3.05 12.14
CA THR A 144 -2.77 -4.02 11.04
C THR A 144 -3.33 -3.37 9.78
N LEU A 145 -4.36 -2.53 9.91
CA LEU A 145 -4.96 -1.81 8.77
C LEU A 145 -3.94 -0.92 8.07
N SER A 146 -3.20 -0.11 8.83
CA SER A 146 -2.19 0.81 8.29
C SER A 146 -1.08 0.07 7.56
N ILE A 147 -0.47 -0.93 8.20
CA ILE A 147 0.60 -1.73 7.62
C ILE A 147 0.10 -2.49 6.38
N TYR A 148 -1.09 -3.08 6.44
CA TYR A 148 -1.70 -3.77 5.30
C TYR A 148 -1.86 -2.84 4.09
N LEU A 149 -2.40 -1.63 4.29
CA LEU A 149 -2.59 -0.67 3.20
C LEU A 149 -1.28 -0.25 2.56
N ASN A 150 -0.22 -0.07 3.36
CA ASN A 150 1.10 0.27 2.84
C ASN A 150 1.69 -0.87 2.01
N ILE A 151 1.61 -2.12 2.51
CA ILE A 151 2.04 -3.32 1.77
C ILE A 151 1.23 -3.46 0.47
N TYR A 152 -0.08 -3.29 0.52
CA TYR A 152 -0.97 -3.35 -0.64
C TYR A 152 -0.55 -2.32 -1.71
N ASN A 153 -0.27 -1.08 -1.31
CA ASN A 153 0.15 -0.03 -2.24
C ASN A 153 1.53 -0.31 -2.83
N VAL A 154 2.49 -0.78 -2.03
CA VAL A 154 3.82 -1.18 -2.53
C VAL A 154 3.67 -2.31 -3.55
N PHE A 155 2.94 -3.36 -3.21
CA PHE A 155 2.73 -4.51 -4.09
C PHE A 155 2.04 -4.12 -5.42
N SER A 156 0.93 -3.40 -5.34
CA SER A 156 0.15 -3.04 -6.54
C SER A 156 0.93 -2.12 -7.48
N ASN A 157 1.67 -1.14 -6.96
CA ASN A 157 2.50 -0.27 -7.78
C ASN A 157 3.72 -1.00 -8.36
N LEU A 158 4.36 -1.87 -7.57
CA LEU A 158 5.48 -2.68 -8.06
C LEU A 158 5.02 -3.65 -9.15
N LEU A 159 3.88 -4.31 -8.97
CA LEU A 159 3.29 -5.19 -9.97
C LEU A 159 2.91 -4.44 -11.25
N ALA A 160 2.34 -3.25 -11.13
CA ALA A 160 2.02 -2.40 -12.27
C ALA A 160 3.28 -2.01 -13.06
N LEU A 161 4.36 -1.60 -12.39
CA LEU A 161 5.63 -1.27 -13.03
C LEU A 161 6.25 -2.50 -13.73
N LEU A 162 6.27 -3.65 -13.06
CA LEU A 162 6.78 -4.88 -13.64
C LEU A 162 5.96 -5.31 -14.87
N GLY A 163 4.64 -5.13 -14.84
CA GLY A 163 3.77 -5.40 -15.99
C GLY A 163 4.05 -4.49 -17.18
N ILE A 164 4.38 -3.22 -16.92
CA ILE A 164 4.69 -2.25 -17.99
C ILE A 164 6.06 -2.54 -18.62
N PHE A 165 7.08 -2.81 -17.80
CA PHE A 165 8.46 -2.98 -18.28
C PHE A 165 8.84 -4.41 -18.62
N GLY A 166 8.22 -5.39 -17.98
CA GLY A 166 8.60 -6.80 -18.08
C GLY A 166 7.54 -7.72 -18.69
N GLY A 167 6.36 -7.18 -19.05
CA GLY A 167 5.27 -7.99 -19.61
C GLY A 167 5.58 -8.40 -21.05
N ASP A 168 5.76 -9.71 -21.28
CA ASP A 168 5.88 -10.27 -22.62
C ASP A 168 4.49 -10.48 -23.23
N ARG A 169 4.22 -9.71 -24.27
CA ARG A 169 3.02 -9.85 -25.11
C ARG A 169 3.41 -10.70 -26.31
N ASP A 170 3.01 -11.93 -26.29
CA ASP A 170 3.09 -12.80 -27.48
C ASP A 170 2.05 -12.42 -28.52
#